data_492c57be68ac0f361cc1c80f66431ef2
#
_entry.id   492c57be68ac0f361cc1c80f66431ef2
#
_cell.length_a   1.000
_cell.length_b   1.000
_cell.length_c   1.000
_cell.angle_alpha   90.00
_cell.angle_beta   90.00
_cell.angle_gamma   90.00
#
_symmetry.space_group_name_H-M   'P 1'
#
loop_
_entity.id
_entity.type
_entity.pdbx_description
1 polymer ?
#
loop_
_entity_poly.entity_id
_entity_poly.type
_entity_poly.pdbx_seq_one_letter_code
_entity_poly.pdbx_strand_id
1 'polypeptide(L)'
;MFVSLRSGTIRARKLYARLSVRWIFFLTLATVITTLSASWGFKALPVQAAEEKPFRIDALLQTPDWLTLSGEHRIRMSQLANQFRPTLDENDEALSLRTLLKAEATFGKIRFVGEMQDSRAFFTDENSAVSTAVVDSFELLQGYVNVRFDDIIGKGSTLDITGGRQTLDIGSRRLIGRNGHRNTIQAFTGLHAHWQGADRSELRLFTVLPVSTLPSDRESLLKNKSAFNEEDFDLRLWGVFYKRPNLFLGGAGEFYVYGLQEDDDPKERQTRNRALYTPGFRLIKNPKAGAWDFDIENTLQFGTRRATTAVTDSENLDVFAHFHHLEIGYTWQVPWSPRLDFEFDFASGETSTSDDDANRFDTLFGPRRSEFGPTGIFGILGRENIISPGLRLSAKPNARTDGFISWRANWLDEETDSFARSGVGDATGQSGSFGGHQIEGRVRYWLRKNSVRLEAGAALFIEGAFLKNAPAAAGNGDPLFFYSNVTFSF
;
A
#
# COMPACT_ATOMS: atom_id res chain seq x y z
N MET A 1 48.16 -10.12 -17.23
CA MET A 1 48.27 -9.34 -15.98
C MET A 1 47.56 -7.98 -16.10
N PHE A 2 46.34 -7.94 -16.66
CA PHE A 2 45.58 -6.68 -16.91
C PHE A 2 44.08 -6.77 -16.56
N VAL A 3 43.63 -7.74 -15.77
CA VAL A 3 42.20 -7.94 -15.43
C VAL A 3 41.84 -7.50 -14.00
N SER A 4 42.84 -7.19 -13.13
CA SER A 4 42.59 -6.95 -11.69
C SER A 4 42.29 -5.48 -11.29
N LEU A 5 42.47 -4.50 -12.17
CA LEU A 5 42.36 -3.08 -11.79
C LEU A 5 40.96 -2.44 -12.06
N ARG A 6 40.09 -3.07 -12.84
CA ARG A 6 38.74 -2.51 -13.13
C ARG A 6 37.72 -2.81 -12.05
N SER A 7 37.82 -3.90 -11.29
CA SER A 7 36.85 -4.24 -10.25
C SER A 7 37.01 -3.40 -8.97
N GLY A 8 38.22 -2.96 -8.65
CA GLY A 8 38.49 -2.13 -7.48
C GLY A 8 37.93 -0.69 -7.58
N THR A 9 37.99 -0.11 -8.79
CA THR A 9 37.49 1.28 -9.01
C THR A 9 35.98 1.36 -9.04
N ILE A 10 35.28 0.31 -9.45
CA ILE A 10 33.80 0.26 -9.42
C ILE A 10 33.30 0.10 -7.97
N ARG A 11 33.96 -0.77 -7.18
CA ARG A 11 33.63 -0.93 -5.75
C ARG A 11 33.92 0.34 -4.95
N ALA A 12 35.04 1.03 -5.20
CA ALA A 12 35.36 2.28 -4.54
C ALA A 12 34.38 3.41 -4.89
N ARG A 13 33.96 3.54 -6.15
CA ARG A 13 32.93 4.52 -6.56
C ARG A 13 31.55 4.22 -5.95
N LYS A 14 31.15 2.94 -5.86
CA LYS A 14 29.92 2.54 -5.17
C LYS A 14 30.01 2.84 -3.66
N LEU A 15 31.15 2.63 -3.04
CA LEU A 15 31.37 2.92 -1.61
C LEU A 15 31.34 4.44 -1.32
N TYR A 16 31.95 5.28 -2.16
CA TYR A 16 31.88 6.74 -2.03
C TYR A 16 30.48 7.31 -2.26
N ALA A 17 29.73 6.77 -3.23
CA ALA A 17 28.34 7.15 -3.45
C ALA A 17 27.45 6.74 -2.25
N ARG A 18 27.68 5.56 -1.69
CA ARG A 18 26.96 5.07 -0.49
C ARG A 18 27.27 5.92 0.75
N LEU A 19 28.50 6.34 0.94
CA LEU A 19 28.91 7.23 2.04
C LEU A 19 28.28 8.62 1.91
N SER A 20 28.25 9.20 0.71
CA SER A 20 27.63 10.52 0.48
C SER A 20 26.11 10.49 0.69
N VAL A 21 25.42 9.42 0.28
CA VAL A 21 23.98 9.24 0.49
C VAL A 21 23.67 9.04 1.98
N ARG A 22 24.50 8.30 2.73
CA ARG A 22 24.36 8.18 4.19
C ARG A 22 24.48 9.54 4.89
N TRP A 23 25.40 10.41 4.46
CA TRP A 23 25.53 11.76 5.02
C TRP A 23 24.32 12.67 4.69
N ILE A 24 23.75 12.56 3.50
CA ILE A 24 22.51 13.27 3.12
C ILE A 24 21.34 12.77 3.99
N PHE A 25 21.28 11.47 4.27
CA PHE A 25 20.28 10.87 5.16
C PHE A 25 20.41 11.39 6.60
N PHE A 26 21.63 11.41 7.17
CA PHE A 26 21.85 11.97 8.51
C PHE A 26 21.54 13.47 8.56
N LEU A 27 21.85 14.23 7.52
CA LEU A 27 21.49 15.65 7.41
C LEU A 27 19.96 15.84 7.33
N THR A 28 19.25 15.04 6.55
CA THR A 28 17.77 15.12 6.45
C THR A 28 17.11 14.70 7.76
N LEU A 29 17.58 13.64 8.39
CA LEU A 29 17.08 13.19 9.70
C LEU A 29 17.43 14.19 10.79
N ALA A 30 18.64 14.74 10.82
CA ALA A 30 19.06 15.80 11.74
C ALA A 30 18.23 17.08 11.53
N THR A 31 17.92 17.45 10.30
CA THR A 31 17.08 18.62 9.99
C THR A 31 15.64 18.39 10.45
N VAL A 32 15.08 17.19 10.27
CA VAL A 32 13.74 16.82 10.77
C VAL A 32 13.74 16.81 12.31
N ILE A 33 14.75 16.24 12.95
CA ILE A 33 14.87 16.20 14.42
C ILE A 33 15.10 17.60 15.00
N THR A 34 15.93 18.43 14.36
CA THR A 34 16.17 19.82 14.84
C THR A 34 14.96 20.72 14.61
N THR A 35 14.21 20.56 13.53
CA THR A 35 12.93 21.28 13.35
C THR A 35 11.87 20.81 14.34
N LEU A 36 11.85 19.53 14.71
CA LEU A 36 10.98 19.00 15.76
C LEU A 36 11.40 19.51 17.15
N SER A 37 12.70 19.50 17.49
CA SER A 37 13.18 20.02 18.78
C SER A 37 12.98 21.53 18.90
N ALA A 38 13.11 22.31 17.83
CA ALA A 38 12.79 23.73 17.83
C ALA A 38 11.30 24.03 18.06
N SER A 39 10.41 23.11 17.68
CA SER A 39 8.96 23.25 17.96
C SER A 39 8.57 22.93 19.40
N TRP A 40 9.46 22.33 20.20
CA TRP A 40 9.22 21.96 21.61
C TRP A 40 9.56 23.04 22.62
N GLY A 41 10.32 24.08 22.24
CA GLY A 41 10.84 25.09 23.18
C GLY A 41 10.39 26.53 22.95
N PHE A 42 9.77 26.88 21.84
CA PHE A 42 9.34 28.27 21.59
C PHE A 42 7.84 28.41 21.69
N LYS A 43 7.35 29.27 22.62
CA LYS A 43 6.04 29.90 22.52
C LYS A 43 6.04 30.62 21.16
N ALA A 44 5.42 30.03 20.16
CA ALA A 44 5.24 30.67 18.89
C ALA A 44 4.44 31.95 19.09
N LEU A 45 5.05 33.10 18.86
CA LEU A 45 4.30 34.33 18.59
C LEU A 45 3.35 34.00 17.42
N PRO A 46 2.09 34.45 17.44
CA PRO A 46 1.17 34.25 16.34
C PRO A 46 1.67 35.08 15.14
N VAL A 47 2.60 34.53 14.39
CA VAL A 47 2.83 34.98 13.02
C VAL A 47 1.56 34.58 12.28
N GLN A 48 0.72 35.53 11.94
CA GLN A 48 -0.32 35.34 10.94
C GLN A 48 0.39 34.95 9.64
N ALA A 49 0.63 33.65 9.49
CA ALA A 49 1.19 33.10 8.26
C ALA A 49 0.15 33.40 7.17
N ALA A 50 0.49 34.25 6.24
CA ALA A 50 -0.27 34.41 5.02
C ALA A 50 -0.57 32.99 4.49
N GLU A 51 -1.82 32.73 4.08
CA GLU A 51 -2.26 31.42 3.60
C GLU A 51 -1.40 31.07 2.37
N GLU A 52 -0.42 30.21 2.57
CA GLU A 52 0.50 29.79 1.50
C GLU A 52 -0.32 29.03 0.46
N LYS A 53 -0.53 29.66 -0.71
CA LYS A 53 -1.21 28.97 -1.82
C LYS A 53 -0.38 27.75 -2.24
N PRO A 54 -1.02 26.59 -2.48
CA PRO A 54 -0.34 25.44 -3.04
C PRO A 54 0.37 25.80 -4.35
N PHE A 55 1.51 25.17 -4.60
CA PHE A 55 2.12 25.26 -5.92
C PHE A 55 1.23 24.53 -6.93
N ARG A 56 0.93 25.16 -8.05
CA ARG A 56 0.07 24.62 -9.10
C ARG A 56 0.69 24.87 -10.46
N ILE A 57 0.93 23.78 -11.20
CA ILE A 57 1.54 23.85 -12.54
C ILE A 57 0.59 24.46 -13.58
N ASP A 58 -0.70 24.20 -13.47
CA ASP A 58 -1.72 24.78 -14.33
C ASP A 58 -1.79 26.31 -14.20
N ALA A 59 -1.66 26.83 -12.96
CA ALA A 59 -1.61 28.28 -12.72
C ALA A 59 -0.32 28.90 -13.27
N LEU A 60 0.81 28.19 -13.21
CA LEU A 60 2.10 28.63 -13.78
C LEU A 60 2.04 28.69 -15.31
N LEU A 61 1.44 27.67 -15.93
CA LEU A 61 1.34 27.54 -17.39
C LEU A 61 0.14 28.32 -17.96
N GLN A 62 -0.70 28.92 -17.11
CA GLN A 62 -1.92 29.65 -17.51
C GLN A 62 -2.81 28.80 -18.42
N THR A 63 -3.04 27.54 -18.02
CA THR A 63 -3.90 26.63 -18.79
C THR A 63 -5.33 27.16 -18.88
N PRO A 64 -6.08 26.90 -19.97
CA PRO A 64 -7.47 27.25 -20.07
C PRO A 64 -8.32 26.49 -19.03
N ASP A 65 -9.48 27.04 -18.66
CA ASP A 65 -10.36 26.53 -17.59
C ASP A 65 -10.81 25.07 -17.78
N TRP A 66 -10.84 24.59 -19.02
CA TRP A 66 -11.17 23.18 -19.32
C TRP A 66 -10.02 22.20 -19.08
N LEU A 67 -8.78 22.66 -18.86
CA LEU A 67 -7.57 21.83 -18.70
C LEU A 67 -6.93 22.05 -17.33
N THR A 68 -6.87 20.99 -16.51
CA THR A 68 -6.14 20.96 -15.25
C THR A 68 -4.90 20.09 -15.40
N LEU A 69 -3.74 20.62 -15.04
CA LEU A 69 -2.49 19.88 -14.96
C LEU A 69 -2.06 19.78 -13.51
N SER A 70 -1.64 18.60 -13.11
CA SER A 70 -1.15 18.34 -11.75
C SER A 70 -0.09 17.24 -11.75
N GLY A 71 0.67 17.15 -10.69
CA GLY A 71 1.66 16.09 -10.57
C GLY A 71 2.19 15.90 -9.16
N GLU A 72 2.96 14.84 -9.01
CA GLU A 72 3.70 14.52 -7.80
C GLU A 72 5.10 14.02 -8.18
N HIS A 73 6.11 14.53 -7.50
CA HIS A 73 7.44 13.92 -7.53
C HIS A 73 7.85 13.53 -6.12
N ARG A 74 8.20 12.24 -5.91
CA ARG A 74 8.61 11.70 -4.64
C ARG A 74 10.01 11.11 -4.72
N ILE A 75 10.86 11.51 -3.78
CA ILE A 75 12.19 10.94 -3.55
C ILE A 75 12.11 10.20 -2.22
N ARG A 76 12.43 8.90 -2.22
CA ARG A 76 12.43 8.07 -1.01
C ARG A 76 13.74 7.32 -0.88
N MET A 77 14.42 7.47 0.25
CA MET A 77 15.47 6.57 0.69
C MET A 77 14.90 5.53 1.64
N SER A 78 15.22 4.27 1.42
CA SER A 78 14.83 3.13 2.26
C SER A 78 16.06 2.31 2.60
N GLN A 79 16.15 1.83 3.84
CA GLN A 79 17.22 0.94 4.33
C GLN A 79 16.61 -0.15 5.20
N LEU A 80 17.01 -1.38 4.96
CA LEU A 80 16.63 -2.56 5.73
C LEU A 80 17.91 -3.26 6.19
N ALA A 81 18.06 -3.45 7.49
CA ALA A 81 19.06 -4.31 8.09
C ALA A 81 18.41 -5.59 8.60
N ASN A 82 19.15 -6.68 8.62
CA ASN A 82 18.72 -7.99 9.09
C ASN A 82 17.50 -8.48 8.27
N GLN A 83 17.69 -8.64 6.97
CA GLN A 83 16.64 -9.14 6.05
C GLN A 83 16.07 -10.47 6.53
N PHE A 84 14.75 -10.56 6.66
CA PHE A 84 14.03 -11.75 7.09
C PHE A 84 13.82 -12.80 5.98
N ARG A 85 14.00 -12.43 4.71
CA ARG A 85 13.86 -13.36 3.58
C ARG A 85 15.18 -14.11 3.34
N PRO A 86 15.18 -15.45 3.37
CA PRO A 86 16.42 -16.24 3.42
C PRO A 86 17.26 -16.18 2.14
N THR A 87 16.67 -15.78 1.01
CA THR A 87 17.36 -15.78 -0.29
C THR A 87 17.90 -14.42 -0.71
N LEU A 88 17.72 -13.39 0.13
CA LEU A 88 18.12 -12.02 -0.15
C LEU A 88 19.32 -11.61 0.70
N ASP A 89 19.99 -10.52 0.33
CA ASP A 89 21.13 -10.01 1.10
C ASP A 89 20.68 -9.54 2.49
N GLU A 90 21.51 -9.75 3.51
CA GLU A 90 21.23 -9.39 4.90
C GLU A 90 20.84 -7.92 5.07
N ASN A 91 21.46 -7.06 4.29
CA ASN A 91 21.15 -5.62 4.29
C ASN A 91 20.71 -5.19 2.89
N ASP A 92 19.66 -4.38 2.82
CA ASP A 92 19.10 -3.88 1.57
C ASP A 92 18.86 -2.38 1.63
N GLU A 93 19.13 -1.69 0.53
CA GLU A 93 18.87 -0.26 0.41
C GLU A 93 18.31 0.10 -0.97
N ALA A 94 17.47 1.12 -1.03
CA ALA A 94 16.93 1.61 -2.28
C ALA A 94 16.66 3.12 -2.22
N LEU A 95 17.17 3.86 -3.19
CA LEU A 95 16.69 5.20 -3.52
C LEU A 95 15.58 5.05 -4.56
N SER A 96 14.35 5.27 -4.15
CA SER A 96 13.18 5.17 -5.02
C SER A 96 12.73 6.56 -5.47
N LEU A 97 12.58 6.76 -6.76
CA LEU A 97 12.01 7.96 -7.36
C LEU A 97 10.64 7.61 -7.96
N ARG A 98 9.65 8.47 -7.77
CA ARG A 98 8.36 8.38 -8.46
C ARG A 98 7.93 9.75 -8.96
N THR A 99 7.62 9.82 -10.24
CA THR A 99 6.98 10.99 -10.88
C THR A 99 5.60 10.60 -11.38
N LEU A 100 4.60 11.37 -11.04
CA LEU A 100 3.24 11.29 -11.58
C LEU A 100 2.94 12.61 -12.30
N LEU A 101 2.45 12.55 -13.51
CA LEU A 101 1.98 13.70 -14.27
C LEU A 101 0.57 13.42 -14.77
N LYS A 102 -0.38 14.28 -14.42
CA LYS A 102 -1.81 14.11 -14.70
C LYS A 102 -2.36 15.31 -15.46
N ALA A 103 -3.08 15.04 -16.54
CA ALA A 103 -3.87 16.00 -17.30
C ALA A 103 -5.35 15.61 -17.24
N GLU A 104 -6.21 16.57 -16.94
CA GLU A 104 -7.67 16.42 -16.93
C GLU A 104 -8.31 17.49 -17.82
N ALA A 105 -9.00 17.06 -18.88
CA ALA A 105 -9.74 17.93 -19.77
C ALA A 105 -11.24 17.73 -19.54
N THR A 106 -11.97 18.80 -19.17
CA THR A 106 -13.39 18.74 -18.82
C THR A 106 -14.21 19.60 -19.78
N PHE A 107 -15.17 18.98 -20.46
CA PHE A 107 -16.09 19.59 -21.40
C PHE A 107 -17.55 19.29 -20.98
N GLY A 108 -18.14 20.22 -20.24
CA GLY A 108 -19.47 20.02 -19.66
C GLY A 108 -19.51 18.80 -18.72
N LYS A 109 -20.22 17.76 -19.12
CA LYS A 109 -20.38 16.52 -18.33
C LYS A 109 -19.35 15.41 -18.68
N ILE A 110 -18.49 15.66 -19.65
CA ILE A 110 -17.50 14.70 -20.12
C ILE A 110 -16.11 15.14 -19.65
N ARG A 111 -15.36 14.20 -19.07
CA ARG A 111 -14.00 14.40 -18.58
C ARG A 111 -13.09 13.34 -19.18
N PHE A 112 -11.98 13.78 -19.74
CA PHE A 112 -10.87 12.96 -20.22
C PHE A 112 -9.73 13.08 -19.23
N VAL A 113 -9.14 11.96 -18.84
CA VAL A 113 -8.02 11.92 -17.91
C VAL A 113 -6.88 11.08 -18.48
N GLY A 114 -5.67 11.65 -18.44
CA GLY A 114 -4.42 10.94 -18.68
C GLY A 114 -3.49 11.15 -17.48
N GLU A 115 -2.89 10.08 -16.97
CA GLU A 115 -1.86 10.13 -15.93
C GLU A 115 -0.71 9.20 -16.30
N MET A 116 0.50 9.74 -16.26
CA MET A 116 1.74 8.97 -16.47
C MET A 116 2.44 8.74 -15.14
N GLN A 117 3.09 7.59 -15.01
CA GLN A 117 3.93 7.21 -13.90
C GLN A 117 5.34 6.89 -14.40
N ASP A 118 6.36 7.36 -13.67
CA ASP A 118 7.74 6.89 -13.80
C ASP A 118 8.27 6.55 -12.41
N SER A 119 8.45 5.25 -12.13
CA SER A 119 8.88 4.71 -10.84
C SER A 119 10.17 3.93 -11.00
N ARG A 120 11.26 4.41 -10.36
CA ARG A 120 12.60 3.84 -10.48
C ARG A 120 13.24 3.57 -9.13
N ALA A 121 14.19 2.63 -9.11
CA ALA A 121 15.02 2.32 -7.95
C ALA A 121 16.51 2.38 -8.31
N PHE A 122 17.31 2.91 -7.40
CA PHE A 122 18.77 3.06 -7.52
C PHE A 122 19.44 2.60 -6.24
N PHE A 123 20.75 2.33 -6.31
CA PHE A 123 21.59 1.84 -5.22
C PHE A 123 21.20 0.47 -4.68
N THR A 124 20.48 -0.30 -5.47
CA THR A 124 20.06 -1.67 -5.15
C THR A 124 21.15 -2.68 -5.50
N ASP A 125 21.30 -3.70 -4.69
CA ASP A 125 22.21 -4.83 -4.96
C ASP A 125 21.50 -5.93 -5.78
N GLU A 126 22.28 -6.92 -6.26
CA GLU A 126 21.74 -8.03 -7.07
C GLU A 126 20.66 -8.83 -6.33
N ASN A 127 20.79 -8.98 -5.00
CA ASN A 127 19.85 -9.70 -4.15
C ASN A 127 18.95 -8.76 -3.32
N SER A 128 18.68 -7.53 -3.78
CA SER A 128 17.71 -6.62 -3.18
C SER A 128 16.27 -7.15 -3.23
N ALA A 129 15.42 -6.75 -2.29
CA ALA A 129 13.97 -7.04 -2.31
C ALA A 129 13.17 -6.17 -3.29
N VAL A 130 13.84 -5.44 -4.18
CA VAL A 130 13.18 -4.63 -5.23
C VAL A 130 12.37 -5.53 -6.17
N SER A 131 11.15 -5.09 -6.47
CA SER A 131 10.17 -5.82 -7.27
C SER A 131 9.31 -4.85 -8.08
N THR A 132 8.32 -5.34 -8.81
CA THR A 132 7.29 -4.53 -9.48
C THR A 132 6.51 -3.61 -8.54
N ALA A 133 6.60 -3.81 -7.22
CA ALA A 133 6.08 -2.88 -6.21
C ALA A 133 6.93 -1.59 -6.07
N VAL A 134 8.13 -1.58 -6.64
CA VAL A 134 9.11 -0.48 -6.51
C VAL A 134 9.46 0.12 -7.88
N VAL A 135 9.57 -0.70 -8.92
CA VAL A 135 9.96 -0.27 -10.28
C VAL A 135 8.83 -0.50 -11.27
N ASP A 136 8.53 0.55 -12.03
CA ASP A 136 7.59 0.61 -13.15
C ASP A 136 7.92 1.88 -13.94
N SER A 137 8.85 1.73 -14.91
CA SER A 137 9.49 2.86 -15.56
C SER A 137 8.71 3.33 -16.78
N PHE A 138 8.19 4.55 -16.73
CA PHE A 138 7.52 5.25 -17.83
C PHE A 138 6.27 4.54 -18.35
N GLU A 139 5.19 4.57 -17.55
CA GLU A 139 3.93 3.89 -17.83
C GLU A 139 2.74 4.84 -17.90
N LEU A 140 1.75 4.52 -18.74
CA LEU A 140 0.43 5.13 -18.72
C LEU A 140 -0.37 4.53 -17.54
N LEU A 141 -0.35 5.22 -16.40
CA LEU A 141 -1.06 4.77 -15.20
C LEU A 141 -2.58 4.86 -15.35
N GLN A 142 -3.07 5.96 -15.94
CA GLN A 142 -4.50 6.16 -16.20
C GLN A 142 -4.71 6.77 -17.59
N GLY A 143 -5.74 6.28 -18.29
CA GLY A 143 -6.23 6.79 -19.54
C GLY A 143 -7.72 6.45 -19.67
N TYR A 144 -8.62 7.39 -19.31
CA TYR A 144 -10.05 7.11 -19.27
C TYR A 144 -10.93 8.29 -19.66
N VAL A 145 -12.17 7.97 -20.00
CA VAL A 145 -13.25 8.92 -20.15
C VAL A 145 -14.26 8.73 -19.03
N ASN A 146 -14.72 9.82 -18.43
CA ASN A 146 -15.78 9.84 -17.44
C ASN A 146 -16.93 10.69 -17.94
N VAL A 147 -18.16 10.21 -17.75
CA VAL A 147 -19.40 10.94 -18.07
C VAL A 147 -20.24 11.07 -16.81
N ARG A 148 -20.59 12.31 -16.45
CA ARG A 148 -21.41 12.60 -15.28
C ARG A 148 -22.85 12.86 -15.66
N PHE A 149 -23.74 12.29 -14.87
CA PHE A 149 -25.17 12.52 -14.93
C PHE A 149 -25.66 13.02 -13.56
N ASP A 150 -26.48 14.08 -13.57
CA ASP A 150 -27.05 14.63 -12.35
C ASP A 150 -28.53 14.27 -12.27
N ASP A 151 -29.04 14.08 -11.05
CA ASP A 151 -30.46 13.84 -10.73
C ASP A 151 -31.08 12.55 -11.35
N ILE A 152 -30.27 11.61 -11.83
CA ILE A 152 -30.80 10.39 -12.51
C ILE A 152 -31.56 9.48 -11.55
N ILE A 153 -31.04 9.29 -10.32
CA ILE A 153 -31.66 8.44 -9.30
C ILE A 153 -31.96 9.30 -8.07
N GLY A 154 -32.91 10.24 -8.23
CA GLY A 154 -33.31 11.17 -7.20
C GLY A 154 -32.62 12.54 -7.30
N LYS A 155 -33.33 13.58 -6.88
CA LYS A 155 -32.85 14.96 -6.89
C LYS A 155 -31.63 15.13 -6.01
N GLY A 156 -30.56 15.76 -6.52
CA GLY A 156 -29.30 16.00 -5.85
C GLY A 156 -28.37 14.79 -5.89
N SER A 157 -28.70 13.72 -6.63
CA SER A 157 -27.79 12.61 -6.86
C SER A 157 -26.87 12.85 -8.05
N THR A 158 -25.72 12.16 -8.08
CA THR A 158 -24.80 12.10 -9.22
C THR A 158 -24.51 10.66 -9.60
N LEU A 159 -24.33 10.39 -10.89
CA LEU A 159 -23.84 9.14 -11.42
C LEU A 159 -22.67 9.42 -12.36
N ASP A 160 -21.49 8.95 -12.01
CA ASP A 160 -20.27 8.98 -12.83
C ASP A 160 -20.05 7.61 -13.48
N ILE A 161 -19.96 7.55 -14.80
CA ILE A 161 -19.60 6.34 -15.55
C ILE A 161 -18.22 6.57 -16.14
N THR A 162 -17.28 5.71 -15.79
CA THR A 162 -15.87 5.76 -16.21
C THR A 162 -15.54 4.54 -17.05
N GLY A 163 -14.92 4.74 -18.20
CA GLY A 163 -14.42 3.66 -19.06
C GLY A 163 -12.98 3.92 -19.48
N GLY A 164 -12.12 2.89 -19.35
CA GLY A 164 -10.70 2.94 -19.67
C GLY A 164 -9.81 2.50 -18.53
N ARG A 165 -8.49 2.78 -18.64
CA ARG A 165 -7.50 2.46 -17.60
C ARG A 165 -7.59 3.50 -16.47
N GLN A 166 -7.81 3.03 -15.26
CA GLN A 166 -8.08 3.86 -14.08
C GLN A 166 -7.52 3.23 -12.81
N THR A 167 -7.37 4.00 -11.75
CA THR A 167 -7.10 3.48 -10.41
C THR A 167 -8.40 3.44 -9.61
N LEU A 168 -8.54 2.43 -8.73
CA LEU A 168 -9.70 2.26 -7.89
C LEU A 168 -9.32 2.38 -6.41
N ASP A 169 -10.15 3.11 -5.65
CA ASP A 169 -10.13 3.13 -4.18
C ASP A 169 -11.56 2.82 -3.72
N ILE A 170 -11.81 1.60 -3.21
CA ILE A 170 -13.14 1.13 -2.82
C ILE A 170 -13.19 0.87 -1.32
N GLY A 171 -14.16 1.48 -0.64
CA GLY A 171 -14.41 1.30 0.81
C GLY A 171 -13.17 1.56 1.65
N SER A 172 -12.77 0.59 2.46
CA SER A 172 -11.56 0.62 3.29
C SER A 172 -10.25 0.63 2.48
N ARG A 173 -10.29 0.27 1.21
CA ARG A 173 -9.15 -0.04 0.34
C ARG A 173 -8.37 -1.29 0.74
N ARG A 174 -8.80 -2.05 1.74
CA ARG A 174 -8.11 -3.27 2.20
C ARG A 174 -8.07 -4.36 1.14
N LEU A 175 -9.06 -4.39 0.23
CA LEU A 175 -9.17 -5.38 -0.85
C LEU A 175 -8.92 -4.77 -2.24
N ILE A 176 -9.31 -3.52 -2.47
CA ILE A 176 -9.13 -2.81 -3.75
C ILE A 176 -8.70 -1.38 -3.47
N GLY A 177 -7.47 -1.02 -3.86
CA GLY A 177 -6.98 0.33 -3.61
C GLY A 177 -5.78 0.73 -4.47
N ARG A 178 -5.64 2.04 -4.70
CA ARG A 178 -4.58 2.67 -5.50
C ARG A 178 -3.16 2.40 -4.96
N ASN A 179 -3.00 2.07 -3.70
CA ASN A 179 -1.71 1.77 -3.05
C ASN A 179 -0.63 2.87 -3.19
N GLY A 180 -0.97 4.12 -2.92
CA GLY A 180 -0.06 5.26 -3.10
C GLY A 180 1.21 5.27 -2.22
N HIS A 181 1.31 4.42 -1.18
CA HIS A 181 2.52 4.31 -0.36
C HIS A 181 3.65 3.56 -1.10
N ARG A 182 3.35 2.51 -1.85
CA ARG A 182 4.31 1.82 -2.73
C ARG A 182 4.92 2.80 -3.72
N ASN A 183 6.01 2.43 -4.36
CA ASN A 183 6.59 3.27 -5.42
C ASN A 183 5.79 3.15 -6.72
N THR A 184 5.21 2.00 -6.99
CA THR A 184 4.29 1.74 -8.10
C THR A 184 2.83 1.76 -7.65
N ILE A 185 1.93 2.07 -8.56
CA ILE A 185 0.49 2.18 -8.31
C ILE A 185 -0.25 1.13 -9.13
N GLN A 186 -1.23 0.44 -8.53
CA GLN A 186 -2.06 -0.53 -9.22
C GLN A 186 -3.09 0.18 -10.09
N ALA A 187 -3.16 -0.19 -11.36
CA ALA A 187 -4.17 0.23 -12.32
C ALA A 187 -5.11 -0.93 -12.71
N PHE A 188 -6.27 -0.56 -13.26
CA PHE A 188 -7.31 -1.46 -13.73
C PHE A 188 -7.90 -0.89 -15.00
N THR A 189 -8.17 -1.73 -16.01
CA THR A 189 -8.81 -1.30 -17.27
C THR A 189 -10.21 -1.87 -17.36
N GLY A 190 -11.22 -1.04 -17.59
CA GLY A 190 -12.62 -1.49 -17.71
C GLY A 190 -13.63 -0.42 -17.40
N LEU A 191 -14.78 -0.83 -16.88
CA LEU A 191 -15.92 0.03 -16.58
C LEU A 191 -16.15 0.16 -15.07
N HIS A 192 -16.46 1.37 -14.64
CA HIS A 192 -16.82 1.69 -13.27
C HIS A 192 -17.95 2.71 -13.25
N ALA A 193 -19.05 2.38 -12.59
CA ALA A 193 -20.18 3.27 -12.32
C ALA A 193 -20.17 3.64 -10.83
N HIS A 194 -20.24 4.93 -10.53
CA HIS A 194 -20.26 5.47 -9.18
C HIS A 194 -21.46 6.40 -9.01
N TRP A 195 -22.48 5.92 -8.33
CA TRP A 195 -23.62 6.70 -7.92
C TRP A 195 -23.45 7.25 -6.50
N GLN A 196 -23.79 8.51 -6.29
CA GLN A 196 -23.84 9.17 -5.00
C GLN A 196 -25.19 9.85 -4.80
N GLY A 197 -25.92 9.46 -3.75
CA GLY A 197 -27.18 10.05 -3.36
C GLY A 197 -27.01 11.40 -2.64
N ALA A 198 -28.08 12.20 -2.60
CA ALA A 198 -28.13 13.47 -1.86
C ALA A 198 -27.85 13.29 -0.36
N ASP A 199 -28.19 12.14 0.22
CA ASP A 199 -27.92 11.74 1.59
C ASP A 199 -26.48 11.22 1.83
N ARG A 200 -25.62 11.28 0.79
CA ARG A 200 -24.27 10.73 0.75
C ARG A 200 -24.22 9.19 0.81
N SER A 201 -25.33 8.50 0.52
CA SER A 201 -25.27 7.09 0.18
C SER A 201 -24.48 6.90 -1.11
N GLU A 202 -23.79 5.78 -1.24
CA GLU A 202 -22.89 5.51 -2.35
C GLU A 202 -23.13 4.11 -2.89
N LEU A 203 -23.19 3.96 -4.21
CA LEU A 203 -23.21 2.68 -4.90
C LEU A 203 -22.13 2.66 -5.96
N ARG A 204 -21.27 1.66 -5.95
CA ARG A 204 -20.29 1.42 -7.00
C ARG A 204 -20.48 0.07 -7.63
N LEU A 205 -20.42 0.03 -8.94
CA LEU A 205 -20.45 -1.17 -9.77
C LEU A 205 -19.22 -1.12 -10.67
N PHE A 206 -18.46 -2.19 -10.75
CA PHE A 206 -17.30 -2.23 -11.64
C PHE A 206 -17.07 -3.62 -12.19
N THR A 207 -16.48 -3.65 -13.39
CA THR A 207 -15.89 -4.83 -14.03
C THR A 207 -14.64 -4.39 -14.76
N VAL A 208 -13.49 -4.93 -14.35
CA VAL A 208 -12.17 -4.45 -14.77
C VAL A 208 -11.17 -5.59 -14.88
N LEU A 209 -10.16 -5.38 -15.69
CA LEU A 209 -8.97 -6.21 -15.80
C LEU A 209 -7.86 -5.57 -14.97
N PRO A 210 -7.29 -6.24 -13.97
CA PRO A 210 -6.09 -5.77 -13.31
C PRO A 210 -4.93 -5.66 -14.30
N VAL A 211 -4.16 -4.58 -14.19
CA VAL A 211 -3.02 -4.33 -15.08
C VAL A 211 -1.76 -4.95 -14.47
N SER A 212 -1.09 -5.81 -15.23
CA SER A 212 0.17 -6.46 -14.83
C SER A 212 1.35 -5.53 -15.06
N THR A 213 2.15 -5.29 -14.02
CA THR A 213 3.34 -4.43 -14.10
C THR A 213 4.50 -5.16 -14.77
N LEU A 214 5.06 -4.56 -15.82
CA LEU A 214 6.18 -5.06 -16.61
C LEU A 214 7.36 -4.06 -16.64
N PRO A 215 8.62 -4.54 -16.86
CA PRO A 215 9.02 -5.96 -16.83
C PRO A 215 8.96 -6.52 -15.40
N SER A 216 8.76 -7.82 -15.27
CA SER A 216 8.69 -8.49 -13.96
C SER A 216 9.97 -9.25 -13.59
N ASP A 217 10.86 -9.48 -14.54
CA ASP A 217 12.10 -10.17 -14.30
C ASP A 217 13.12 -9.31 -13.54
N ARG A 218 13.88 -9.96 -12.66
CA ARG A 218 14.80 -9.31 -11.74
C ARG A 218 15.85 -8.43 -12.42
N GLU A 219 16.47 -8.89 -13.51
CA GLU A 219 17.52 -8.13 -14.19
C GLU A 219 16.99 -6.83 -14.78
N SER A 220 15.81 -6.87 -15.36
CA SER A 220 15.14 -5.70 -15.93
C SER A 220 14.72 -4.70 -14.86
N LEU A 221 14.19 -5.19 -13.72
CA LEU A 221 13.82 -4.35 -12.57
C LEU A 221 15.04 -3.63 -11.99
N LEU A 222 16.15 -4.32 -11.73
CA LEU A 222 17.38 -3.72 -11.20
C LEU A 222 18.01 -2.71 -12.17
N LYS A 223 17.75 -2.82 -13.45
CA LYS A 223 18.23 -1.90 -14.50
C LYS A 223 17.24 -0.79 -14.85
N ASN A 224 16.08 -0.73 -14.17
CA ASN A 224 14.97 0.19 -14.47
C ASN A 224 14.57 0.18 -15.96
N LYS A 225 14.54 -1.00 -16.59
CA LYS A 225 14.07 -1.13 -17.98
C LYS A 225 12.59 -0.78 -18.05
N SER A 226 12.20 -0.16 -19.16
CA SER A 226 10.79 0.15 -19.43
C SER A 226 10.18 -0.94 -20.31
N ALA A 227 8.97 -1.36 -19.96
CA ALA A 227 8.07 -2.11 -20.82
C ALA A 227 6.65 -1.62 -20.49
N PHE A 228 5.77 -1.58 -21.48
CA PHE A 228 4.38 -1.21 -21.22
C PHE A 228 3.69 -2.30 -20.44
N ASN A 229 2.93 -1.87 -19.44
CA ASN A 229 2.10 -2.74 -18.64
C ASN A 229 0.92 -3.27 -19.47
N GLU A 230 0.52 -4.51 -19.25
CA GLU A 230 -0.46 -5.21 -20.05
C GLU A 230 -1.70 -5.58 -19.21
N GLU A 231 -2.87 -5.53 -19.85
CA GLU A 231 -4.10 -6.10 -19.33
C GLU A 231 -4.08 -7.61 -19.55
N ASP A 232 -4.33 -8.35 -18.49
CA ASP A 232 -4.55 -9.78 -18.55
C ASP A 232 -6.04 -10.04 -18.78
N PHE A 233 -6.41 -10.50 -19.97
CA PHE A 233 -7.81 -10.77 -20.33
C PHE A 233 -8.38 -12.01 -19.64
N ASP A 234 -7.51 -12.86 -19.10
CA ASP A 234 -7.87 -14.05 -18.35
C ASP A 234 -7.98 -13.77 -16.85
N LEU A 235 -7.70 -12.53 -16.41
CA LEU A 235 -7.84 -12.06 -15.03
C LEU A 235 -8.88 -10.94 -14.96
N ARG A 236 -10.06 -11.24 -14.37
CA ARG A 236 -11.19 -10.32 -14.25
C ARG A 236 -11.54 -10.06 -12.80
N LEU A 237 -11.68 -8.78 -12.46
CA LEU A 237 -12.18 -8.33 -11.15
C LEU A 237 -13.49 -7.58 -11.37
N TRP A 238 -14.53 -7.95 -10.62
CA TRP A 238 -15.80 -7.24 -10.62
C TRP A 238 -16.30 -7.03 -9.21
N GLY A 239 -17.22 -6.08 -9.02
CA GLY A 239 -17.79 -5.88 -7.70
C GLY A 239 -18.96 -4.95 -7.63
N VAL A 240 -19.67 -5.11 -6.52
CA VAL A 240 -20.73 -4.24 -6.03
C VAL A 240 -20.34 -3.75 -4.65
N PHE A 241 -20.38 -2.44 -4.44
CA PHE A 241 -20.12 -1.80 -3.15
C PHE A 241 -21.25 -0.81 -2.86
N TYR A 242 -21.82 -0.87 -1.66
CA TYR A 242 -22.84 0.04 -1.18
C TYR A 242 -22.45 0.62 0.18
N LYS A 243 -22.59 1.94 0.34
CA LYS A 243 -22.35 2.65 1.61
C LYS A 243 -23.60 3.41 2.04
N ARG A 244 -23.98 3.23 3.29
CA ARG A 244 -25.06 3.97 3.95
C ARG A 244 -24.50 4.83 5.09
N PRO A 245 -24.61 6.18 5.02
CA PRO A 245 -24.26 7.03 6.15
C PRO A 245 -25.20 6.84 7.35
N ASN A 246 -24.68 7.12 8.54
CA ASN A 246 -25.46 7.13 9.79
C ASN A 246 -26.23 5.83 10.07
N LEU A 247 -25.67 4.68 9.71
CA LEU A 247 -26.30 3.38 9.90
C LEU A 247 -26.23 2.91 11.36
N PHE A 248 -25.07 3.09 12.03
CA PHE A 248 -24.83 2.57 13.37
C PHE A 248 -24.03 3.57 14.22
N LEU A 249 -24.53 3.97 15.38
CA LEU A 249 -23.90 4.89 16.35
C LEU A 249 -23.33 6.18 15.71
N GLY A 250 -23.99 6.70 14.66
CA GLY A 250 -23.56 7.86 13.89
C GLY A 250 -22.42 7.58 12.90
N GLY A 251 -22.05 6.33 12.74
CA GLY A 251 -21.11 5.83 11.71
C GLY A 251 -21.81 5.33 10.46
N ALA A 252 -21.05 5.08 9.40
CA ALA A 252 -21.54 4.52 8.16
C ALA A 252 -21.45 2.99 8.17
N GLY A 253 -22.35 2.34 7.41
CA GLY A 253 -22.24 0.93 7.04
C GLY A 253 -21.84 0.81 5.58
N GLU A 254 -20.93 -0.10 5.29
CA GLU A 254 -20.46 -0.45 3.95
C GLU A 254 -20.71 -1.95 3.74
N PHE A 255 -21.21 -2.32 2.57
CA PHE A 255 -21.54 -3.71 2.19
C PHE A 255 -20.98 -3.94 0.79
N TYR A 256 -20.36 -5.08 0.58
CA TYR A 256 -19.77 -5.37 -0.72
C TYR A 256 -19.75 -6.86 -1.06
N VAL A 257 -19.66 -7.13 -2.34
CA VAL A 257 -19.29 -8.42 -2.91
C VAL A 257 -18.31 -8.16 -4.03
N TYR A 258 -17.14 -8.77 -3.96
CA TYR A 258 -16.15 -8.74 -5.04
C TYR A 258 -15.96 -10.15 -5.61
N GLY A 259 -15.79 -10.24 -6.91
CA GLY A 259 -15.47 -11.48 -7.61
C GLY A 259 -14.15 -11.35 -8.37
N LEU A 260 -13.30 -12.36 -8.23
CA LEU A 260 -12.08 -12.52 -9.01
C LEU A 260 -12.18 -13.80 -9.81
N GLN A 261 -11.95 -13.71 -11.11
CA GLN A 261 -11.84 -14.85 -11.99
C GLN A 261 -10.50 -14.80 -12.70
N GLU A 262 -9.73 -15.86 -12.63
CA GLU A 262 -8.42 -16.04 -13.23
C GLU A 262 -8.38 -17.37 -13.93
N ASP A 263 -8.18 -17.35 -15.24
CA ASP A 263 -8.07 -18.54 -16.06
C ASP A 263 -6.59 -18.75 -16.48
N ASP A 264 -6.24 -19.98 -16.89
CA ASP A 264 -4.92 -20.25 -17.46
C ASP A 264 -4.83 -19.79 -18.91
N ASP A 265 -3.75 -19.15 -19.27
CA ASP A 265 -3.32 -19.12 -20.67
C ASP A 265 -2.44 -20.34 -20.95
N PRO A 266 -2.93 -21.35 -21.69
CA PRO A 266 -2.16 -22.56 -21.95
C PRO A 266 -0.90 -22.37 -22.79
N LYS A 267 -0.68 -21.17 -23.35
CA LYS A 267 0.48 -20.86 -24.18
C LYS A 267 1.55 -20.07 -23.46
N GLU A 268 1.19 -19.26 -22.47
CA GLU A 268 2.08 -18.26 -21.92
C GLU A 268 2.27 -18.38 -20.40
N ARG A 269 1.23 -18.72 -19.61
CA ARG A 269 1.33 -18.68 -18.15
C ARG A 269 0.32 -19.59 -17.47
N GLN A 270 0.78 -20.43 -16.57
CA GLN A 270 -0.09 -21.07 -15.60
C GLN A 270 -0.34 -20.14 -14.41
N THR A 271 -1.59 -20.07 -14.01
CA THR A 271 -2.10 -19.30 -12.88
C THR A 271 -2.54 -20.24 -11.77
N ARG A 272 -3.09 -19.69 -10.70
CA ARG A 272 -3.78 -20.48 -9.68
C ARG A 272 -5.24 -20.77 -10.05
N ASN A 273 -5.69 -20.43 -11.24
CA ASN A 273 -7.05 -20.66 -11.74
C ASN A 273 -8.14 -20.26 -10.72
N ARG A 274 -8.00 -19.04 -10.18
CA ARG A 274 -8.84 -18.55 -9.07
C ARG A 274 -10.23 -18.17 -9.56
N ALA A 275 -11.27 -18.71 -8.90
CA ALA A 275 -12.65 -18.25 -9.01
C ALA A 275 -13.16 -17.91 -7.61
N LEU A 276 -12.92 -16.67 -7.17
CA LEU A 276 -13.16 -16.23 -5.80
C LEU A 276 -14.35 -15.28 -5.70
N TYR A 277 -15.18 -15.47 -4.67
CA TYR A 277 -16.24 -14.57 -4.26
C TYR A 277 -15.95 -14.06 -2.85
N THR A 278 -15.94 -12.74 -2.68
CA THR A 278 -15.51 -12.08 -1.45
C THR A 278 -16.60 -11.12 -0.95
N PRO A 279 -17.66 -11.60 -0.28
CA PRO A 279 -18.62 -10.75 0.42
C PRO A 279 -18.00 -10.20 1.70
N GLY A 280 -18.42 -8.99 2.06
CA GLY A 280 -18.03 -8.39 3.32
C GLY A 280 -18.90 -7.21 3.72
N PHE A 281 -18.74 -6.82 4.98
CA PHE A 281 -19.35 -5.61 5.50
C PHE A 281 -18.38 -4.86 6.40
N ARG A 282 -18.57 -3.54 6.49
CA ARG A 282 -17.80 -2.67 7.37
C ARG A 282 -18.70 -1.66 8.07
N LEU A 283 -18.47 -1.45 9.36
CA LEU A 283 -19.03 -0.36 10.14
C LEU A 283 -17.89 0.62 10.49
N ILE A 284 -18.05 1.87 10.11
CA ILE A 284 -17.01 2.88 10.34
C ILE A 284 -17.58 4.17 10.90
N LYS A 285 -16.92 4.69 11.94
CA LYS A 285 -17.11 6.03 12.48
C LYS A 285 -15.75 6.71 12.56
N ASN A 286 -15.58 7.79 11.81
CA ASN A 286 -14.30 8.49 11.72
C ASN A 286 -13.89 9.16 13.03
N PRO A 287 -12.59 9.25 13.35
CA PRO A 287 -12.06 9.94 14.52
C PRO A 287 -12.51 11.41 14.61
N LYS A 288 -12.96 11.81 15.80
CA LYS A 288 -13.34 13.19 16.12
C LYS A 288 -12.90 13.52 17.55
N ALA A 289 -12.34 14.73 17.75
CA ALA A 289 -11.92 15.17 19.08
C ALA A 289 -13.07 15.11 20.11
N GLY A 290 -12.78 14.54 21.28
CA GLY A 290 -13.73 14.32 22.35
C GLY A 290 -14.68 13.13 22.15
N ALA A 291 -14.39 12.22 21.21
CA ALA A 291 -15.30 11.13 20.87
C ALA A 291 -14.59 9.81 20.62
N TRP A 292 -15.34 8.72 20.82
CA TRP A 292 -15.01 7.39 20.39
C TRP A 292 -15.27 7.22 18.89
N ASP A 293 -14.41 6.48 18.25
CA ASP A 293 -14.50 6.05 16.86
C ASP A 293 -14.23 4.54 16.73
N PHE A 294 -14.60 3.97 15.58
CA PHE A 294 -14.40 2.56 15.29
C PHE A 294 -14.31 2.29 13.79
N ASP A 295 -13.62 1.23 13.44
CA ASP A 295 -13.58 0.61 12.13
C ASP A 295 -13.65 -0.91 12.33
N ILE A 296 -14.74 -1.54 11.88
CA ILE A 296 -15.00 -2.97 12.06
C ILE A 296 -15.31 -3.53 10.68
N GLU A 297 -14.47 -4.39 10.14
CA GLU A 297 -14.67 -5.01 8.83
C GLU A 297 -14.58 -6.52 8.94
N ASN A 298 -15.55 -7.22 8.34
CA ASN A 298 -15.59 -8.67 8.26
C ASN A 298 -15.76 -9.08 6.79
N THR A 299 -14.91 -9.98 6.35
CA THR A 299 -14.83 -10.46 4.98
C THR A 299 -14.75 -11.97 4.99
N LEU A 300 -15.61 -12.62 4.20
CA LEU A 300 -15.52 -14.04 3.87
C LEU A 300 -15.03 -14.20 2.44
N GLN A 301 -14.40 -15.30 2.13
CA GLN A 301 -13.95 -15.63 0.79
C GLN A 301 -14.21 -17.10 0.50
N PHE A 302 -14.86 -17.38 -0.61
CA PHE A 302 -15.16 -18.74 -1.05
C PHE A 302 -15.08 -18.86 -2.57
N GLY A 303 -15.02 -20.09 -3.07
CA GLY A 303 -14.86 -20.39 -4.49
C GLY A 303 -13.85 -21.50 -4.71
N THR A 304 -13.02 -21.39 -5.73
CA THR A 304 -12.01 -22.41 -6.04
C THR A 304 -10.68 -21.77 -6.41
N ARG A 305 -9.59 -22.50 -6.18
CA ARG A 305 -8.24 -22.15 -6.67
C ARG A 305 -7.35 -23.40 -6.72
N ARG A 306 -6.27 -23.33 -7.46
CA ARG A 306 -5.17 -24.31 -7.35
C ARG A 306 -4.23 -23.96 -6.19
N ALA A 307 -3.56 -24.97 -5.66
CA ALA A 307 -2.54 -24.80 -4.63
C ALA A 307 -1.32 -24.00 -5.16
N THR A 308 -0.90 -24.29 -6.38
CA THR A 308 0.32 -23.75 -7.00
C THR A 308 0.08 -23.22 -8.43
N THR A 309 1.12 -22.70 -9.05
CA THR A 309 1.17 -22.36 -10.48
C THR A 309 1.97 -23.38 -11.29
N ALA A 310 2.20 -24.58 -10.75
CA ALA A 310 2.94 -25.62 -11.45
C ALA A 310 2.10 -26.23 -12.59
N VAL A 311 2.76 -26.55 -13.72
CA VAL A 311 2.10 -27.16 -14.90
C VAL A 311 1.42 -28.50 -14.56
N THR A 312 1.90 -29.19 -13.54
CA THR A 312 1.37 -30.47 -13.06
C THR A 312 0.21 -30.32 -12.09
N ASP A 313 -0.04 -29.10 -11.58
CA ASP A 313 -1.13 -28.83 -10.66
C ASP A 313 -2.40 -28.49 -11.45
N SER A 314 -3.29 -29.48 -11.58
CA SER A 314 -4.55 -29.36 -12.32
C SER A 314 -5.79 -29.44 -11.45
N GLU A 315 -5.63 -29.64 -10.14
CA GLU A 315 -6.72 -29.78 -9.20
C GLU A 315 -7.15 -28.44 -8.62
N ASN A 316 -8.44 -28.16 -8.64
CA ASN A 316 -9.01 -27.01 -7.97
C ASN A 316 -9.44 -27.41 -6.56
N LEU A 317 -8.89 -26.72 -5.58
CA LEU A 317 -9.24 -26.83 -4.16
C LEU A 317 -10.44 -25.91 -3.86
N ASP A 318 -11.30 -26.31 -2.93
CA ASP A 318 -12.40 -25.49 -2.45
C ASP A 318 -11.87 -24.40 -1.51
N VAL A 319 -12.23 -23.14 -1.78
CA VAL A 319 -11.80 -22.01 -0.96
C VAL A 319 -12.81 -21.68 0.11
N PHE A 320 -12.37 -21.66 1.37
CA PHE A 320 -13.06 -21.04 2.48
C PHE A 320 -12.07 -20.29 3.36
N ALA A 321 -12.04 -18.97 3.22
CA ALA A 321 -11.12 -18.11 3.93
C ALA A 321 -11.82 -16.88 4.51
N HIS A 322 -11.22 -16.21 5.50
CA HIS A 322 -11.83 -15.06 6.12
C HIS A 322 -10.80 -14.05 6.62
N PHE A 323 -11.24 -12.79 6.72
CA PHE A 323 -10.50 -11.69 7.29
C PHE A 323 -11.38 -10.84 8.19
N HIS A 324 -10.89 -10.50 9.36
CA HIS A 324 -11.54 -9.65 10.34
C HIS A 324 -10.62 -8.51 10.74
N HIS A 325 -11.14 -7.30 10.76
CA HIS A 325 -10.47 -6.10 11.26
C HIS A 325 -11.34 -5.43 12.32
N LEU A 326 -10.72 -5.05 13.41
CA LEU A 326 -11.31 -4.25 14.47
C LEU A 326 -10.35 -3.12 14.84
N GLU A 327 -10.83 -1.89 14.78
CA GLU A 327 -10.16 -0.72 15.35
C GLU A 327 -11.16 0.04 16.23
N ILE A 328 -10.78 0.34 17.48
CA ILE A 328 -11.55 1.16 18.40
C ILE A 328 -10.61 2.22 18.96
N GLY A 329 -10.95 3.50 18.80
CA GLY A 329 -10.11 4.60 19.21
C GLY A 329 -10.86 5.67 19.98
N TYR A 330 -10.10 6.46 20.74
CA TYR A 330 -10.56 7.67 21.36
C TYR A 330 -9.60 8.83 21.08
N THR A 331 -10.13 9.96 20.62
CA THR A 331 -9.36 11.18 20.39
C THR A 331 -9.64 12.18 21.49
N TRP A 332 -8.62 12.56 22.28
CA TRP A 332 -8.77 13.56 23.33
C TRP A 332 -8.90 14.99 22.78
N GLN A 333 -9.75 15.78 23.40
CA GLN A 333 -9.92 17.21 23.08
C GLN A 333 -8.94 18.08 23.90
N VAL A 334 -7.65 17.84 23.69
CA VAL A 334 -6.54 18.58 24.30
C VAL A 334 -5.55 19.00 23.19
N PRO A 335 -4.54 19.88 23.49
CA PRO A 335 -3.50 20.20 22.51
C PRO A 335 -2.92 18.93 21.88
N TRP A 336 -2.59 18.99 20.57
CA TRP A 336 -2.11 17.91 19.73
C TRP A 336 -3.17 16.85 19.35
N SER A 337 -4.38 16.93 19.93
CA SER A 337 -5.47 15.96 19.67
C SER A 337 -4.98 14.51 19.63
N PRO A 338 -4.30 14.03 20.70
CA PRO A 338 -3.79 12.66 20.69
C PRO A 338 -4.96 11.67 20.57
N ARG A 339 -4.74 10.60 19.82
CA ARG A 339 -5.67 9.49 19.66
C ARG A 339 -4.95 8.20 20.00
N LEU A 340 -5.53 7.42 20.91
CA LEU A 340 -5.13 6.04 21.17
C LEU A 340 -6.17 5.11 20.58
N ASP A 341 -5.73 4.15 19.81
CA ASP A 341 -6.57 3.08 19.27
C ASP A 341 -5.97 1.71 19.56
N PHE A 342 -6.88 0.76 19.78
CA PHE A 342 -6.62 -0.66 19.73
C PHE A 342 -6.98 -1.17 18.34
N GLU A 343 -6.09 -1.94 17.75
CA GLU A 343 -6.27 -2.60 16.46
C GLU A 343 -6.19 -4.12 16.64
N PHE A 344 -7.01 -4.87 15.89
CA PHE A 344 -6.94 -6.31 15.83
C PHE A 344 -7.22 -6.75 14.40
N ASP A 345 -6.31 -7.51 13.83
CA ASP A 345 -6.45 -8.11 12.50
C ASP A 345 -6.32 -9.62 12.61
N PHE A 346 -7.22 -10.33 11.92
CA PHE A 346 -7.19 -11.77 11.79
C PHE A 346 -7.43 -12.16 10.33
N ALA A 347 -6.51 -12.90 9.74
CA ALA A 347 -6.65 -13.46 8.41
C ALA A 347 -6.27 -14.94 8.43
N SER A 348 -7.16 -15.79 7.90
CA SER A 348 -6.98 -17.24 7.89
C SER A 348 -5.73 -17.68 7.13
N GLY A 349 -5.10 -18.74 7.63
CA GLY A 349 -3.98 -19.48 7.05
C GLY A 349 -4.43 -20.76 6.35
N GLU A 350 -3.48 -21.48 5.76
CA GLU A 350 -3.69 -22.79 5.14
C GLU A 350 -3.61 -23.89 6.20
N THR A 351 -4.72 -24.58 6.42
CA THR A 351 -4.84 -25.62 7.46
C THR A 351 -4.10 -26.88 7.09
N SER A 352 -4.07 -27.23 5.80
CA SER A 352 -3.38 -28.42 5.28
C SER A 352 -2.99 -28.19 3.83
N THR A 353 -1.86 -28.76 3.42
CA THR A 353 -1.40 -28.77 2.02
C THR A 353 -1.76 -30.06 1.29
N SER A 354 -2.50 -30.99 1.95
CA SER A 354 -2.77 -32.34 1.46
C SER A 354 -4.27 -32.70 1.41
N ASP A 355 -5.15 -31.76 1.72
CA ASP A 355 -6.60 -31.88 1.58
C ASP A 355 -7.10 -31.16 0.31
N ASP A 356 -8.41 -31.18 0.09
CA ASP A 356 -9.09 -30.58 -1.07
C ASP A 356 -9.51 -29.11 -0.80
N ASP A 357 -9.10 -28.54 0.34
CA ASP A 357 -9.46 -27.19 0.78
C ASP A 357 -8.29 -26.19 0.62
N ALA A 358 -8.64 -24.91 0.48
CA ALA A 358 -7.72 -23.80 0.45
C ALA A 358 -8.20 -22.68 1.39
N ASN A 359 -7.60 -22.58 2.57
CA ASN A 359 -8.09 -21.73 3.66
C ASN A 359 -7.35 -20.40 3.82
N ARG A 360 -6.22 -20.22 3.14
CA ARG A 360 -5.43 -18.99 3.23
C ARG A 360 -6.11 -17.85 2.51
N PHE A 361 -6.37 -16.75 3.23
CA PHE A 361 -7.04 -15.55 2.70
C PHE A 361 -6.25 -14.88 1.57
N ASP A 362 -6.93 -14.55 0.46
CA ASP A 362 -6.37 -13.79 -0.65
C ASP A 362 -6.70 -12.30 -0.49
N THR A 363 -5.68 -11.45 -0.41
CA THR A 363 -5.82 -10.01 -0.18
C THR A 363 -6.28 -9.22 -1.40
N LEU A 364 -6.54 -9.89 -2.53
CA LEU A 364 -6.84 -9.28 -3.83
C LEU A 364 -5.80 -8.18 -4.20
N PHE A 365 -6.25 -6.95 -4.43
CA PHE A 365 -5.42 -5.81 -4.85
C PHE A 365 -5.32 -4.70 -3.79
N GLY A 366 -5.55 -5.07 -2.53
CA GLY A 366 -5.59 -4.11 -1.43
C GLY A 366 -4.21 -3.70 -0.90
N PRO A 367 -3.99 -2.40 -0.64
CA PRO A 367 -2.84 -1.95 0.13
C PRO A 367 -2.91 -2.41 1.59
N ARG A 368 -1.74 -2.66 2.18
CA ARG A 368 -1.60 -3.12 3.59
C ARG A 368 -0.90 -2.11 4.50
N ARG A 369 -0.54 -0.93 3.97
CA ARG A 369 0.26 0.08 4.68
C ARG A 369 -0.41 0.62 5.94
N SER A 370 -1.71 0.74 5.96
CA SER A 370 -2.47 1.32 7.07
C SER A 370 -2.38 0.48 8.34
N GLU A 371 -2.51 -0.84 8.20
CA GLU A 371 -2.55 -1.78 9.32
C GLU A 371 -1.17 -2.37 9.61
N PHE A 372 -0.50 -2.88 8.59
CA PHE A 372 0.67 -3.75 8.73
C PHE A 372 2.03 -3.07 8.52
N GLY A 373 2.04 -1.74 8.40
CA GLY A 373 3.28 -0.97 8.36
C GLY A 373 3.92 -0.83 6.98
N PRO A 374 5.21 -0.48 6.92
CA PRO A 374 5.88 -0.13 5.68
C PRO A 374 5.90 -1.27 4.67
N THR A 375 5.88 -0.91 3.39
CA THR A 375 5.97 -1.81 2.24
C THR A 375 7.21 -1.46 1.38
N GLY A 376 7.36 -2.04 0.22
CA GLY A 376 8.56 -1.90 -0.60
C GLY A 376 9.55 -3.01 -0.25
N ILE A 377 10.81 -2.65 0.02
CA ILE A 377 11.85 -3.63 0.40
C ILE A 377 11.60 -4.29 1.78
N PHE A 378 10.81 -3.67 2.67
CA PHE A 378 10.34 -4.26 3.93
C PHE A 378 9.08 -5.14 3.70
N GLY A 379 7.99 -4.92 4.42
CA GLY A 379 6.70 -5.56 4.16
C GLY A 379 6.61 -7.01 4.61
N ILE A 380 7.02 -7.27 5.84
CA ILE A 380 6.97 -8.60 6.47
C ILE A 380 5.53 -9.04 6.77
N LEU A 381 4.63 -8.11 7.14
CA LEU A 381 3.25 -8.39 7.50
C LEU A 381 2.27 -8.22 6.32
N GLY A 382 1.16 -8.93 6.36
CA GLY A 382 0.07 -8.88 5.38
C GLY A 382 -1.20 -9.56 5.89
N ARG A 383 -2.31 -9.45 5.17
CA ARG A 383 -3.60 -10.08 5.51
C ARG A 383 -3.64 -11.52 5.03
N GLU A 384 -2.73 -12.33 5.53
CA GLU A 384 -2.55 -13.73 5.16
C GLU A 384 -1.95 -14.46 6.35
N ASN A 385 -2.59 -15.53 6.82
CA ASN A 385 -2.11 -16.36 7.93
C ASN A 385 -1.59 -15.51 9.10
N ILE A 386 -2.45 -14.69 9.71
CA ILE A 386 -2.02 -13.77 10.76
C ILE A 386 -3.11 -13.50 11.79
N ILE A 387 -2.71 -13.47 13.06
CA ILE A 387 -3.46 -12.92 14.20
C ILE A 387 -2.62 -11.78 14.78
N SER A 388 -3.14 -10.55 14.78
CA SER A 388 -2.33 -9.37 15.09
C SER A 388 -3.09 -8.32 15.92
N PRO A 389 -3.08 -8.41 17.26
CA PRO A 389 -3.47 -7.30 18.12
C PRO A 389 -2.40 -6.20 18.14
N GLY A 390 -2.84 -4.95 18.27
CA GLY A 390 -1.94 -3.81 18.32
C GLY A 390 -2.52 -2.59 19.01
N LEU A 391 -1.64 -1.63 19.28
CA LEU A 391 -1.97 -0.32 19.82
C LEU A 391 -1.29 0.75 18.97
N ARG A 392 -1.98 1.86 18.71
CA ARG A 392 -1.42 3.02 18.04
C ARG A 392 -1.75 4.29 18.80
N LEU A 393 -0.73 5.11 19.00
CA LEU A 393 -0.86 6.47 19.51
C LEU A 393 -0.51 7.45 18.40
N SER A 394 -1.50 8.25 17.98
CA SER A 394 -1.36 9.26 16.93
C SER A 394 -1.48 10.66 17.53
N ALA A 395 -0.82 11.65 16.95
CA ALA A 395 -0.94 13.04 17.36
C ALA A 395 -0.80 14.02 16.18
N LYS A 396 -1.40 15.20 16.30
CA LYS A 396 -1.32 16.33 15.36
C LYS A 396 -0.91 17.60 16.12
N PRO A 397 0.40 17.80 16.40
CA PRO A 397 0.88 18.95 17.17
C PRO A 397 0.47 20.30 16.60
N ASN A 398 0.34 20.40 15.29
CA ASN A 398 -0.10 21.59 14.56
C ASN A 398 -0.63 21.22 13.17
N ALA A 399 -1.08 22.23 12.39
CA ALA A 399 -1.64 22.02 11.05
C ALA A 399 -0.62 21.51 10.00
N ARG A 400 0.69 21.52 10.31
CA ARG A 400 1.76 21.09 9.42
C ARG A 400 2.39 19.76 9.84
N THR A 401 2.15 19.29 11.08
CA THR A 401 2.83 18.13 11.67
C THR A 401 1.81 17.09 12.11
N ASP A 402 2.02 15.86 11.71
CA ASP A 402 1.35 14.69 12.28
C ASP A 402 2.34 13.53 12.42
N GLY A 403 2.01 12.62 13.34
CA GLY A 403 2.82 11.43 13.54
C GLY A 403 2.09 10.38 14.36
N PHE A 404 2.69 9.21 14.41
CA PHE A 404 2.23 8.12 15.28
C PHE A 404 3.40 7.23 15.70
N ILE A 405 3.16 6.49 16.78
CA ILE A 405 3.88 5.29 17.16
C ILE A 405 2.86 4.16 17.31
N SER A 406 3.21 2.96 16.85
CA SER A 406 2.38 1.77 16.99
C SER A 406 3.20 0.57 17.42
N TRP A 407 2.54 -0.37 18.09
CA TRP A 407 3.06 -1.68 18.45
C TRP A 407 2.04 -2.75 18.07
N ARG A 408 2.52 -3.87 17.53
CA ARG A 408 1.73 -5.06 17.22
C ARG A 408 2.47 -6.31 17.67
N ALA A 409 1.74 -7.27 18.20
CA ALA A 409 2.18 -8.65 18.35
C ALA A 409 1.55 -9.49 17.24
N ASN A 410 2.27 -10.48 16.72
CA ASN A 410 1.86 -11.21 15.52
C ASN A 410 2.04 -12.70 15.73
N TRP A 411 1.00 -13.47 15.45
CA TRP A 411 1.00 -14.92 15.42
C TRP A 411 0.57 -15.40 14.03
N LEU A 412 1.00 -16.59 13.67
CA LEU A 412 0.36 -17.33 12.60
C LEU A 412 -1.02 -17.81 13.10
N ASP A 413 -2.00 -17.88 12.19
CA ASP A 413 -3.24 -18.60 12.40
C ASP A 413 -2.99 -20.11 12.34
N GLU A 414 -2.29 -20.56 11.27
CA GLU A 414 -1.90 -21.94 11.03
C GLU A 414 -0.37 -22.08 11.05
N GLU A 415 0.14 -22.90 11.98
CA GLU A 415 1.58 -23.07 12.24
C GLU A 415 2.32 -23.75 11.09
N THR A 416 1.63 -24.56 10.29
CA THR A 416 2.19 -25.29 9.14
C THR A 416 2.26 -24.47 7.86
N ASP A 417 1.60 -23.31 7.82
CA ASP A 417 1.63 -22.38 6.69
C ASP A 417 2.74 -21.34 6.86
N SER A 418 3.01 -20.55 5.82
CA SER A 418 4.01 -19.51 5.86
C SER A 418 3.52 -18.26 6.61
N PHE A 419 4.42 -17.62 7.38
CA PHE A 419 4.12 -16.41 8.12
C PHE A 419 3.88 -15.22 7.17
N ALA A 420 2.64 -14.77 7.12
CA ALA A 420 2.21 -13.60 6.37
C ALA A 420 2.93 -13.47 4.99
N ARG A 421 3.76 -12.42 4.79
CA ARG A 421 4.49 -12.16 3.53
C ARG A 421 6.00 -12.43 3.65
N SER A 422 6.44 -13.13 4.70
CA SER A 422 7.86 -13.39 4.92
C SER A 422 8.46 -14.40 3.94
N GLY A 423 7.65 -15.33 3.43
CA GLY A 423 8.11 -16.49 2.68
C GLY A 423 8.78 -17.55 3.56
N VAL A 424 8.71 -17.40 4.89
CA VAL A 424 9.22 -18.37 5.88
C VAL A 424 8.07 -19.27 6.31
N GLY A 425 8.22 -20.58 6.18
CA GLY A 425 7.25 -21.59 6.59
C GLY A 425 7.91 -22.76 7.29
N ASP A 426 7.12 -23.51 8.07
CA ASP A 426 7.48 -24.77 8.70
C ASP A 426 6.35 -25.79 8.55
N ALA A 427 6.45 -26.65 7.52
CA ALA A 427 5.44 -27.67 7.26
C ALA A 427 5.24 -28.68 8.39
N THR A 428 6.12 -28.71 9.40
CA THR A 428 6.00 -29.59 10.57
C THR A 428 5.24 -28.96 11.73
N GLY A 429 5.06 -27.62 11.72
CA GLY A 429 4.44 -26.85 12.81
C GLY A 429 5.27 -26.80 14.11
N GLN A 430 6.52 -27.32 14.13
CA GLN A 430 7.31 -27.41 15.35
C GLN A 430 7.96 -26.09 15.79
N SER A 431 7.95 -25.08 14.91
CA SER A 431 8.51 -23.76 15.21
C SER A 431 7.56 -22.89 16.05
N GLY A 432 6.32 -23.35 16.29
CA GLY A 432 5.24 -22.64 16.99
C GLY A 432 4.63 -21.52 16.15
N SER A 433 3.66 -20.80 16.71
CA SER A 433 2.88 -19.78 15.98
C SER A 433 3.34 -18.34 16.20
N PHE A 434 4.16 -18.04 17.22
CA PHE A 434 4.53 -16.66 17.54
C PHE A 434 5.56 -16.11 16.54
N GLY A 435 5.10 -15.23 15.62
CA GLY A 435 5.95 -14.59 14.62
C GLY A 435 6.79 -13.45 15.16
N GLY A 436 6.29 -12.66 16.13
CA GLY A 436 7.07 -11.59 16.75
C GLY A 436 6.30 -10.30 17.01
N HIS A 437 7.04 -9.25 17.41
CA HIS A 437 6.50 -7.92 17.66
C HIS A 437 6.97 -6.93 16.59
N GLN A 438 6.08 -6.06 16.11
CA GLN A 438 6.45 -4.91 15.29
C GLN A 438 6.24 -3.62 16.08
N ILE A 439 7.25 -2.76 16.08
CA ILE A 439 7.17 -1.38 16.57
C ILE A 439 7.39 -0.46 15.38
N GLU A 440 6.49 0.47 15.11
CA GLU A 440 6.61 1.42 14.01
C GLU A 440 6.40 2.83 14.49
N GLY A 441 7.17 3.77 13.95
CA GLY A 441 6.95 5.20 14.12
C GLY A 441 7.04 5.94 12.80
N ARG A 442 6.22 6.99 12.66
CA ARG A 442 6.25 7.89 11.51
C ARG A 442 5.95 9.31 11.91
N VAL A 443 6.68 10.27 11.30
CA VAL A 443 6.41 11.70 11.41
C VAL A 443 6.32 12.28 10.01
N ARG A 444 5.37 13.21 9.80
CA ARG A 444 5.23 14.02 8.59
C ARG A 444 5.24 15.49 8.94
N TYR A 445 5.88 16.26 8.06
CA TYR A 445 5.94 17.71 8.17
C TYR A 445 5.70 18.37 6.82
N TRP A 446 4.74 19.29 6.75
CA TRP A 446 4.51 20.11 5.58
C TRP A 446 5.40 21.34 5.62
N LEU A 447 6.50 21.33 4.84
CA LEU A 447 7.34 22.50 4.65
C LEU A 447 6.55 23.61 3.97
N ARG A 448 5.76 23.24 2.96
CA ARG A 448 4.72 24.07 2.34
C ARG A 448 3.45 23.26 2.22
N LYS A 449 2.36 23.74 2.84
CA LYS A 449 1.08 22.99 2.90
C LYS A 449 0.61 22.62 1.49
N ASN A 450 0.22 21.36 1.30
CA ASN A 450 -0.24 20.79 0.03
C ASN A 450 0.76 20.87 -1.16
N SER A 451 2.04 21.21 -0.90
CA SER A 451 3.05 21.27 -1.98
C SER A 451 4.33 20.54 -1.64
N VAL A 452 4.91 20.74 -0.45
CA VAL A 452 6.16 20.07 -0.08
C VAL A 452 6.02 19.40 1.26
N ARG A 453 6.09 18.06 1.25
CA ARG A 453 5.98 17.23 2.45
C ARG A 453 7.26 16.45 2.69
N LEU A 454 7.75 16.53 3.91
CA LEU A 454 8.79 15.66 4.45
C LEU A 454 8.12 14.54 5.26
N GLU A 455 8.64 13.34 5.15
CA GLU A 455 8.18 12.19 5.94
C GLU A 455 9.38 11.33 6.32
N ALA A 456 9.42 10.89 7.57
CA ALA A 456 10.39 9.90 8.04
C ALA A 456 9.66 8.84 8.86
N GLY A 457 10.12 7.61 8.76
CA GLY A 457 9.58 6.50 9.54
C GLY A 457 10.59 5.38 9.75
N ALA A 458 10.32 4.60 10.78
CA ALA A 458 11.10 3.41 11.14
C ALA A 458 10.16 2.28 11.56
N ALA A 459 10.57 1.04 11.31
CA ALA A 459 9.93 -0.15 11.83
C ALA A 459 10.99 -1.14 12.31
N LEU A 460 10.84 -1.60 13.55
CA LEU A 460 11.61 -2.68 14.13
C LEU A 460 10.69 -3.90 14.25
N PHE A 461 11.13 -5.04 13.75
CA PHE A 461 10.44 -6.30 13.96
C PHE A 461 11.31 -7.18 14.87
N ILE A 462 10.83 -7.44 16.08
CA ILE A 462 11.47 -8.32 17.05
C ILE A 462 10.98 -9.75 16.78
N GLU A 463 11.85 -10.59 16.26
CA GLU A 463 11.50 -11.95 15.85
C GLU A 463 11.02 -12.81 17.03
N GLY A 464 9.89 -13.49 16.81
CA GLY A 464 9.35 -14.49 17.71
C GLY A 464 9.97 -15.87 17.50
N ALA A 465 9.44 -16.86 18.22
CA ALA A 465 9.94 -18.24 18.15
C ALA A 465 9.86 -18.81 16.73
N PHE A 466 8.76 -18.54 16.01
CA PHE A 466 8.58 -19.04 14.65
C PHE A 466 9.71 -18.60 13.70
N LEU A 467 9.96 -17.29 13.57
CA LEU A 467 10.98 -16.77 12.66
C LEU A 467 12.42 -17.11 13.06
N LYS A 468 12.64 -17.46 14.35
CA LYS A 468 13.95 -17.94 14.83
C LYS A 468 14.21 -19.41 14.57
N ASN A 469 13.14 -20.22 14.61
CA ASN A 469 13.27 -21.69 14.63
C ASN A 469 12.85 -22.35 13.32
N ALA A 470 12.09 -21.65 12.45
CA ALA A 470 11.62 -22.24 11.20
C ALA A 470 12.79 -22.66 10.30
N PRO A 471 12.69 -23.83 9.61
CA PRO A 471 13.79 -24.35 8.77
C PRO A 471 14.27 -23.40 7.69
N ALA A 472 13.36 -22.53 7.19
CA ALA A 472 13.67 -21.53 6.17
C ALA A 472 13.94 -20.13 6.76
N ALA A 473 14.18 -20.01 8.08
CA ALA A 473 14.51 -18.72 8.70
C ALA A 473 15.83 -18.17 8.16
N ALA A 474 15.89 -16.86 7.93
CA ALA A 474 17.11 -16.19 7.46
C ALA A 474 18.24 -16.20 8.51
N GLY A 475 17.88 -16.17 9.80
CA GLY A 475 18.84 -16.21 10.91
C GLY A 475 19.65 -14.90 11.10
N ASN A 476 19.23 -13.80 10.46
CA ASN A 476 19.96 -12.52 10.49
C ASN A 476 19.62 -11.67 11.73
N GLY A 477 18.65 -12.10 12.56
CA GLY A 477 18.15 -11.36 13.72
C GLY A 477 17.06 -10.33 13.37
N ASP A 478 16.75 -9.47 14.33
CA ASP A 478 15.59 -8.57 14.27
C ASP A 478 15.66 -7.58 13.08
N PRO A 479 14.74 -7.64 12.10
CA PRO A 479 14.69 -6.70 10.98
C PRO A 479 14.47 -5.27 11.42
N LEU A 480 15.32 -4.35 10.95
CA LEU A 480 15.22 -2.92 11.22
C LEU A 480 15.13 -2.14 9.92
N PHE A 481 14.04 -1.43 9.73
CA PHE A 481 13.74 -0.66 8.53
C PHE A 481 13.64 0.84 8.83
N PHE A 482 14.28 1.65 7.98
CA PHE A 482 14.15 3.11 7.97
C PHE A 482 13.77 3.61 6.60
N TYR A 483 12.99 4.68 6.55
CA TYR A 483 12.77 5.42 5.33
C TYR A 483 12.61 6.92 5.57
N SER A 484 12.97 7.70 4.55
CA SER A 484 12.67 9.13 4.49
C SER A 484 12.14 9.49 3.11
N ASN A 485 11.18 10.41 3.05
CA ASN A 485 10.58 10.90 1.81
C ASN A 485 10.61 12.42 1.75
N VAL A 486 10.85 12.92 0.55
CA VAL A 486 10.44 14.27 0.15
C VAL A 486 9.42 14.12 -0.97
N THR A 487 8.25 14.73 -0.80
CA THR A 487 7.18 14.71 -1.81
C THR A 487 6.88 16.14 -2.23
N PHE A 488 6.95 16.40 -3.54
CA PHE A 488 6.54 17.65 -4.18
C PHE A 488 5.22 17.41 -4.88
N SER A 489 4.21 18.23 -4.61
CA SER A 489 2.92 18.21 -5.30
C SER A 489 2.68 19.56 -5.97
N PHE A 490 2.24 19.54 -7.22
CA PHE A 490 2.10 20.72 -8.05
C PHE A 490 0.93 20.65 -9.03
#